data_405c170df4419d860d9f14ffd8c11da3
#
_entry.id   405c170df4419d860d9f14ffd8c11da3
#
_cell.length_a   1.000
_cell.length_b   1.000
_cell.length_c   1.000
_cell.angle_alpha   90.00
_cell.angle_beta   90.00
_cell.angle_gamma   90.00
#
_symmetry.space_group_name_H-M   'P 1'
#
loop_
_entity.id
_entity.type
_entity.pdbx_description
1 polymer ?
#
loop_
_entity_poly.entity_id
_entity_poly.type
_entity_poly.pdbx_seq_one_letter_code
_entity_poly.pdbx_strand_id
1 'polypeptide(L)'
;MSSLSITPASPTDAPALKALLEAAYRGDSARQGWNHEADILDDERTAPGEIEAMLADPAVTILTARDDDQLIGCVAVTIKGTALGYLGMLCVAPDLQSAGLGRRLLDAAEDHGRAHGIAAMEMTVIDIRAALIAWYERRGYARTGETRPFPVLRDPPVTFVVLEKPLGPA
;
A
#
# COMPACT_ATOMS: atom_id res chain seq x y z
N MET A 1 -6.66 16.98 -21.58
CA MET A 1 -5.67 16.02 -21.07
C MET A 1 -5.92 15.78 -19.62
N SER A 2 -5.93 14.53 -19.21
CA SER A 2 -6.03 14.19 -17.79
C SER A 2 -4.77 14.64 -17.06
N SER A 3 -4.94 15.11 -15.82
CA SER A 3 -3.84 15.62 -14.99
C SER A 3 -3.63 14.67 -13.81
N LEU A 4 -2.56 13.88 -13.86
CA LEU A 4 -2.21 12.98 -12.78
C LEU A 4 -1.48 13.76 -11.68
N SER A 5 -1.99 13.68 -10.47
CA SER A 5 -1.37 14.27 -9.29
C SER A 5 -1.26 13.25 -8.16
N ILE A 6 -0.21 13.36 -7.35
CA ILE A 6 -0.02 12.56 -6.14
C ILE A 6 0.14 13.54 -4.97
N THR A 7 -0.84 13.53 -4.06
CA THR A 7 -0.91 14.48 -2.94
C THR A 7 -1.40 13.79 -1.68
N PRO A 8 -1.10 14.34 -0.48
CA PRO A 8 -1.65 13.81 0.76
C PRO A 8 -3.18 13.88 0.78
N ALA A 9 -3.79 12.83 1.34
CA ALA A 9 -5.24 12.76 1.52
C ALA A 9 -5.69 13.69 2.65
N SER A 10 -6.94 14.14 2.55
CA SER A 10 -7.64 14.86 3.61
C SER A 10 -8.72 13.98 4.25
N PRO A 11 -9.26 14.36 5.43
CA PRO A 11 -10.33 13.56 6.06
C PRO A 11 -11.56 13.35 5.17
N THR A 12 -11.84 14.25 4.25
CA THR A 12 -12.97 14.10 3.33
C THR A 12 -12.77 13.01 2.28
N ASP A 13 -11.54 12.52 2.14
CA ASP A 13 -11.23 11.45 1.18
C ASP A 13 -11.55 10.05 1.72
N ALA A 14 -11.92 9.90 2.99
CA ALA A 14 -12.11 8.60 3.62
C ALA A 14 -13.09 7.67 2.86
N PRO A 15 -14.28 8.13 2.45
CA PRO A 15 -15.20 7.26 1.70
C PRO A 15 -14.64 6.79 0.36
N ALA A 16 -13.98 7.68 -0.39
CA ALA A 16 -13.38 7.35 -1.67
C ALA A 16 -12.20 6.39 -1.52
N LEU A 17 -11.38 6.58 -0.48
CA LEU A 17 -10.28 5.67 -0.16
C LEU A 17 -10.80 4.28 0.18
N LYS A 18 -11.84 4.19 1.01
CA LYS A 18 -12.44 2.90 1.36
C LYS A 18 -12.93 2.18 0.11
N ALA A 19 -13.66 2.86 -0.76
CA ALA A 19 -14.18 2.29 -2.00
C ALA A 19 -13.04 1.80 -2.91
N LEU A 20 -11.97 2.59 -3.05
CA LEU A 20 -10.81 2.21 -3.84
C LEU A 20 -10.12 0.95 -3.30
N LEU A 21 -9.92 0.88 -1.98
CA LEU A 21 -9.24 -0.25 -1.34
C LEU A 21 -10.04 -1.53 -1.49
N GLU A 22 -11.36 -1.48 -1.28
CA GLU A 22 -12.21 -2.65 -1.44
C GLU A 22 -12.21 -3.13 -2.90
N ALA A 23 -12.28 -2.22 -3.86
CA ALA A 23 -12.25 -2.56 -5.28
C ALA A 23 -10.89 -3.13 -5.71
N ALA A 24 -9.79 -2.60 -5.17
CA ALA A 24 -8.43 -2.97 -5.60
C ALA A 24 -7.94 -4.27 -4.97
N TYR A 25 -8.29 -4.55 -3.72
CA TYR A 25 -7.75 -5.69 -3.00
C TYR A 25 -8.73 -6.85 -2.88
N ARG A 26 -10.04 -6.58 -2.80
CA ARG A 26 -11.07 -7.61 -2.56
C ARG A 26 -12.27 -7.34 -3.46
N GLY A 27 -13.22 -8.26 -3.50
CA GLY A 27 -14.42 -8.14 -4.31
C GLY A 27 -14.23 -8.56 -5.76
N ASP A 28 -15.31 -8.53 -6.53
CA ASP A 28 -15.31 -9.05 -7.90
C ASP A 28 -14.47 -8.19 -8.86
N SER A 29 -14.48 -6.88 -8.68
CA SER A 29 -13.68 -5.98 -9.54
C SER A 29 -12.19 -6.17 -9.34
N ALA A 30 -11.75 -6.55 -8.14
CA ALA A 30 -10.34 -6.81 -7.85
C ALA A 30 -9.81 -8.00 -8.63
N ARG A 31 -10.66 -8.99 -8.94
CA ARG A 31 -10.24 -10.18 -9.69
C ARG A 31 -9.83 -9.87 -11.13
N GLN A 32 -10.17 -8.71 -11.65
CA GLN A 32 -9.75 -8.26 -12.97
C GLN A 32 -8.29 -7.76 -13.00
N GLY A 33 -7.72 -7.38 -11.84
CA GLY A 33 -6.34 -6.93 -11.74
C GLY A 33 -5.41 -8.08 -11.35
N TRP A 34 -4.11 -7.88 -11.53
CA TRP A 34 -3.10 -8.88 -11.15
C TRP A 34 -2.71 -8.82 -9.67
N ASN A 35 -2.92 -7.68 -9.02
CA ASN A 35 -2.52 -7.45 -7.63
C ASN A 35 -3.75 -7.34 -6.73
N HIS A 36 -4.31 -8.49 -6.35
CA HIS A 36 -5.51 -8.54 -5.53
C HIS A 36 -5.42 -9.65 -4.48
N GLU A 37 -6.29 -9.60 -3.49
CA GLU A 37 -6.39 -10.57 -2.41
C GLU A 37 -7.76 -11.27 -2.39
N ALA A 38 -8.59 -11.08 -3.43
CA ALA A 38 -9.96 -11.59 -3.47
C ALA A 38 -10.06 -13.11 -3.33
N ASP A 39 -9.06 -13.85 -3.83
CA ASP A 39 -9.00 -15.31 -3.72
C ASP A 39 -8.43 -15.78 -2.39
N ILE A 40 -7.93 -14.87 -1.56
CA ILE A 40 -7.32 -15.17 -0.27
C ILE A 40 -8.25 -14.80 0.89
N LEU A 41 -8.91 -13.65 0.78
CA LEU A 41 -9.76 -13.09 1.84
C LEU A 41 -11.11 -12.66 1.26
N ASP A 42 -12.18 -12.96 1.99
CA ASP A 42 -13.55 -12.57 1.62
C ASP A 42 -14.07 -11.35 2.39
N ASP A 43 -13.43 -10.97 3.49
CA ASP A 43 -13.87 -9.84 4.31
C ASP A 43 -13.37 -8.50 3.75
N GLU A 44 -13.95 -7.42 4.29
CA GLU A 44 -13.53 -6.07 3.92
C GLU A 44 -12.04 -5.85 4.20
N ARG A 45 -11.37 -5.13 3.32
CA ARG A 45 -9.95 -4.78 3.46
C ARG A 45 -9.70 -3.88 4.66
N THR A 46 -10.65 -3.01 4.97
CA THR A 46 -10.54 -2.05 6.07
C THR A 46 -11.70 -2.23 7.04
N ALA A 47 -11.39 -2.15 8.34
CA ALA A 47 -12.41 -2.16 9.38
C ALA A 47 -13.18 -0.82 9.41
N PRO A 48 -14.42 -0.80 9.91
CA PRO A 48 -15.14 0.46 10.09
C PRO A 48 -14.34 1.47 10.90
N GLY A 49 -14.21 2.70 10.39
CA GLY A 49 -13.46 3.77 11.05
C GLY A 49 -11.95 3.69 10.92
N GLU A 50 -11.40 2.67 10.29
CA GLU A 50 -9.94 2.51 10.15
C GLU A 50 -9.30 3.61 9.32
N ILE A 51 -9.89 3.96 8.18
CA ILE A 51 -9.36 5.01 7.30
C ILE A 51 -9.40 6.37 8.01
N GLU A 52 -10.51 6.67 8.68
CA GLU A 52 -10.66 7.92 9.44
C GLU A 52 -9.61 8.02 10.55
N ALA A 53 -9.36 6.92 11.26
CA ALA A 53 -8.33 6.88 12.30
C ALA A 53 -6.93 7.09 11.73
N MET A 54 -6.62 6.49 10.58
CA MET A 54 -5.36 6.69 9.91
C MET A 54 -5.16 8.14 9.46
N LEU A 55 -6.20 8.77 8.91
CA LEU A 55 -6.14 10.17 8.49
C LEU A 55 -5.98 11.14 9.66
N ALA A 56 -6.42 10.75 10.85
CA ALA A 56 -6.28 11.55 12.07
C ALA A 56 -4.94 11.32 12.79
N ASP A 57 -4.22 10.26 12.46
CA ASP A 57 -2.96 9.91 13.13
C ASP A 57 -1.80 10.73 12.52
N PRO A 58 -1.09 11.56 13.33
CA PRO A 58 0.03 12.35 12.81
C PRO A 58 1.22 11.51 12.32
N ALA A 59 1.32 10.25 12.72
CA ALA A 59 2.38 9.35 12.24
C ALA A 59 2.07 8.77 10.86
N VAL A 60 0.85 8.93 10.36
CA VAL A 60 0.38 8.33 9.11
C VAL A 60 0.15 9.40 8.06
N THR A 61 0.67 9.19 6.86
CA THR A 61 0.34 10.00 5.68
C THR A 61 -0.16 9.06 4.59
N ILE A 62 -1.37 9.29 4.11
CA ILE A 62 -1.90 8.58 2.96
C ILE A 62 -1.71 9.48 1.74
N LEU A 63 -0.92 9.02 0.78
CA LEU A 63 -0.75 9.71 -0.50
C LEU A 63 -1.80 9.18 -1.47
N THR A 64 -2.45 10.09 -2.18
CA THR A 64 -3.49 9.75 -3.15
C THR A 64 -3.04 10.10 -4.56
N ALA A 65 -3.29 9.22 -5.50
CA ALA A 65 -3.12 9.50 -6.92
C ALA A 65 -4.49 9.82 -7.52
N ARG A 66 -4.58 10.94 -8.21
CA ARG A 66 -5.80 11.38 -8.88
C ARG A 66 -5.55 11.65 -10.34
N ASP A 67 -6.52 11.27 -11.16
CA ASP A 67 -6.62 11.69 -12.54
C ASP A 67 -7.76 12.71 -12.59
N ASP A 68 -7.40 13.99 -12.74
CA ASP A 68 -8.27 15.11 -12.45
C ASP A 68 -8.83 14.97 -11.01
N ASP A 69 -10.14 14.83 -10.83
CA ASP A 69 -10.76 14.70 -9.51
C ASP A 69 -10.98 13.24 -9.08
N GLN A 70 -10.71 12.29 -9.97
CA GLN A 70 -10.96 10.87 -9.67
C GLN A 70 -9.79 10.24 -8.93
N LEU A 71 -10.09 9.65 -7.77
CA LEU A 71 -9.11 8.89 -6.99
C LEU A 71 -8.85 7.55 -7.67
N ILE A 72 -7.59 7.31 -8.10
CA ILE A 72 -7.22 6.13 -8.87
C ILE A 72 -6.14 5.27 -8.20
N GLY A 73 -5.55 5.75 -7.12
CA GLY A 73 -4.56 4.98 -6.38
C GLY A 73 -4.23 5.62 -5.05
N CYS A 74 -3.60 4.86 -4.17
CA CYS A 74 -3.12 5.38 -2.89
C CYS A 74 -1.98 4.54 -2.34
N VAL A 75 -1.27 5.11 -1.35
CA VAL A 75 -0.27 4.42 -0.54
C VAL A 75 -0.20 5.10 0.81
N ALA A 76 -0.04 4.33 1.89
CA ALA A 76 0.11 4.88 3.23
C ALA A 76 1.55 4.71 3.70
N VAL A 77 2.10 5.74 4.33
CA VAL A 77 3.39 5.71 5.00
C VAL A 77 3.15 5.99 6.48
N THR A 78 3.58 5.07 7.34
CA THR A 78 3.52 5.23 8.79
C THR A 78 4.94 5.36 9.31
N ILE A 79 5.21 6.42 10.09
CA ILE A 79 6.50 6.61 10.73
C ILE A 79 6.54 5.77 12.00
N LYS A 80 7.53 4.87 12.09
CA LYS A 80 7.74 4.01 13.26
C LYS A 80 9.05 4.39 13.93
N GLY A 81 8.98 4.84 15.18
CA GLY A 81 10.17 5.27 15.90
C GLY A 81 10.81 6.50 15.25
N THR A 82 12.14 6.50 15.10
CA THR A 82 12.88 7.68 14.67
C THR A 82 13.36 7.62 13.21
N ALA A 83 13.45 6.43 12.61
CA ALA A 83 14.09 6.28 11.30
C ALA A 83 13.47 5.21 10.41
N LEU A 84 12.44 4.51 10.88
CA LEU A 84 11.79 3.45 10.11
C LEU A 84 10.42 3.90 9.63
N GLY A 85 10.13 3.68 8.35
CA GLY A 85 8.82 3.87 7.78
C GLY A 85 8.18 2.52 7.46
N TYR A 86 6.87 2.44 7.63
CA TYR A 86 6.08 1.29 7.20
C TYR A 86 5.21 1.68 6.03
N LEU A 87 5.36 0.97 4.92
CA LEU A 87 4.55 1.18 3.71
C LEU A 87 3.38 0.21 3.72
N GLY A 88 2.18 0.75 3.57
CA GLY A 88 0.97 -0.06 3.49
C GLY A 88 -0.02 0.49 2.49
N MET A 89 -1.05 -0.28 2.21
CA MET A 89 -2.19 0.15 1.41
C MET A 89 -1.80 0.65 0.01
N LEU A 90 -0.69 0.16 -0.56
CA LEU A 90 -0.34 0.48 -1.95
C LEU A 90 -1.37 -0.18 -2.86
N CYS A 91 -2.17 0.63 -3.52
CA CYS A 91 -3.16 0.10 -4.45
C CYS A 91 -3.42 1.05 -5.61
N VAL A 92 -3.86 0.46 -6.72
CA VAL A 92 -4.26 1.15 -7.95
C VAL A 92 -5.59 0.55 -8.37
N ALA A 93 -6.47 1.37 -8.91
CA ALA A 93 -7.75 0.89 -9.45
C ALA A 93 -7.50 -0.30 -10.39
N PRO A 94 -8.30 -1.40 -10.31
CA PRO A 94 -7.99 -2.65 -11.01
C PRO A 94 -7.81 -2.51 -12.53
N ASP A 95 -8.57 -1.63 -13.15
CA ASP A 95 -8.50 -1.38 -14.59
C ASP A 95 -7.26 -0.56 -15.01
N LEU A 96 -6.53 0.01 -14.05
CA LEU A 96 -5.35 0.83 -14.29
C LEU A 96 -4.06 0.18 -13.79
N GLN A 97 -4.12 -1.04 -13.25
CA GLN A 97 -2.93 -1.77 -12.85
C GLN A 97 -2.08 -2.07 -14.10
N SER A 98 -0.76 -2.13 -13.92
CA SER A 98 0.23 -2.32 -14.97
C SER A 98 0.52 -1.09 -15.84
N ALA A 99 -0.08 0.08 -15.53
CA ALA A 99 0.20 1.34 -16.23
C ALA A 99 1.37 2.13 -15.62
N GLY A 100 2.11 1.56 -14.66
CA GLY A 100 3.23 2.22 -13.99
C GLY A 100 2.83 3.13 -12.82
N LEU A 101 1.54 3.23 -12.51
CA LEU A 101 1.06 4.09 -11.43
C LEU A 101 1.50 3.59 -10.05
N GLY A 102 1.50 2.26 -9.84
CA GLY A 102 1.98 1.67 -8.59
C GLY A 102 3.43 2.04 -8.31
N ARG A 103 4.28 2.03 -9.31
CA ARG A 103 5.68 2.46 -9.17
C ARG A 103 5.78 3.93 -8.81
N ARG A 104 4.98 4.79 -9.43
CA ARG A 104 4.97 6.23 -9.12
C ARG A 104 4.52 6.48 -7.69
N LEU A 105 3.53 5.74 -7.21
CA LEU A 105 3.08 5.83 -5.81
C LEU A 105 4.18 5.34 -4.86
N LEU A 106 4.85 4.25 -5.19
CA LEU A 106 5.97 3.74 -4.39
C LEU A 106 7.09 4.76 -4.30
N ASP A 107 7.49 5.34 -5.44
CA ASP A 107 8.53 6.37 -5.48
C ASP A 107 8.13 7.59 -4.64
N ALA A 108 6.87 8.02 -4.72
CA ALA A 108 6.37 9.14 -3.92
C ALA A 108 6.40 8.84 -2.42
N ALA A 109 6.06 7.60 -2.03
CA ALA A 109 6.12 7.17 -0.64
C ALA A 109 7.56 7.17 -0.11
N GLU A 110 8.52 6.71 -0.91
CA GLU A 110 9.94 6.73 -0.55
C GLU A 110 10.47 8.16 -0.43
N ASP A 111 10.10 9.03 -1.35
CA ASP A 111 10.48 10.45 -1.29
C ASP A 111 9.89 11.14 -0.06
N HIS A 112 8.64 10.84 0.27
CA HIS A 112 8.01 11.33 1.49
C HIS A 112 8.79 10.85 2.73
N GLY A 113 9.17 9.58 2.75
CA GLY A 113 9.99 9.02 3.83
C GLY A 113 11.32 9.74 3.99
N ARG A 114 12.04 9.94 2.89
CA ARG A 114 13.33 10.66 2.92
C ARG A 114 13.16 12.08 3.44
N ALA A 115 12.12 12.78 3.02
CA ALA A 115 11.84 14.15 3.46
C ALA A 115 11.55 14.23 4.97
N HIS A 116 11.13 13.13 5.59
CA HIS A 116 10.80 13.05 7.01
C HIS A 116 11.86 12.30 7.83
N GLY A 117 13.06 12.11 7.28
CA GLY A 117 14.18 11.51 7.99
C GLY A 117 14.12 10.00 8.13
N ILE A 118 13.27 9.32 7.37
CA ILE A 118 13.20 7.87 7.38
C ILE A 118 14.41 7.29 6.66
N ALA A 119 15.15 6.41 7.33
CA ALA A 119 16.37 5.78 6.78
C ALA A 119 16.05 4.46 6.05
N ALA A 120 14.96 3.79 6.40
CA ALA A 120 14.55 2.53 5.76
C ALA A 120 13.04 2.44 5.71
N MET A 121 12.54 1.80 4.66
CA MET A 121 11.12 1.52 4.48
C MET A 121 10.90 0.02 4.57
N GLU A 122 9.97 -0.39 5.41
CA GLU A 122 9.56 -1.80 5.49
C GLU A 122 8.13 -1.99 5.02
N MET A 123 7.81 -3.23 4.66
CA MET A 123 6.44 -3.64 4.36
C MET A 123 6.26 -5.11 4.64
N THR A 124 5.01 -5.55 4.70
CA THR A 124 4.66 -6.97 4.80
C THR A 124 3.89 -7.41 3.57
N VAL A 125 4.20 -8.61 3.09
CA VAL A 125 3.52 -9.22 1.94
C VAL A 125 3.18 -10.65 2.32
N ILE A 126 1.99 -11.11 1.93
CA ILE A 126 1.59 -12.52 2.13
C ILE A 126 2.56 -13.42 1.37
N ASP A 127 3.08 -14.43 2.04
CA ASP A 127 4.19 -15.27 1.54
C ASP A 127 3.89 -15.99 0.22
N ILE A 128 2.62 -16.31 -0.05
CA ILE A 128 2.23 -16.99 -1.29
C ILE A 128 2.14 -16.04 -2.50
N ARG A 129 2.29 -14.74 -2.29
CA ARG A 129 2.21 -13.75 -3.37
C ARG A 129 3.58 -13.52 -4.01
N ALA A 130 4.11 -14.57 -4.63
CA ALA A 130 5.46 -14.56 -5.20
C ALA A 130 5.69 -13.47 -6.24
N ALA A 131 4.69 -13.21 -7.10
CA ALA A 131 4.80 -12.17 -8.13
C ALA A 131 4.90 -10.77 -7.53
N LEU A 132 4.14 -10.51 -6.47
CA LEU A 132 4.18 -9.22 -5.78
C LEU A 132 5.51 -9.03 -5.05
N ILE A 133 5.98 -10.07 -4.36
CA ILE A 133 7.30 -10.04 -3.69
C ILE A 133 8.39 -9.74 -4.72
N ALA A 134 8.38 -10.42 -5.87
CA ALA A 134 9.35 -10.17 -6.94
C ALA A 134 9.27 -8.75 -7.49
N TRP A 135 8.06 -8.19 -7.57
CA TRP A 135 7.86 -6.81 -8.01
C TRP A 135 8.57 -5.83 -7.08
N TYR A 136 8.45 -6.02 -5.75
CA TYR A 136 9.14 -5.19 -4.77
C TYR A 136 10.65 -5.43 -4.78
N GLU A 137 11.08 -6.69 -4.93
CA GLU A 137 12.51 -7.02 -4.97
C GLU A 137 13.21 -6.31 -6.14
N ARG A 138 12.56 -6.25 -7.30
CA ARG A 138 13.12 -5.51 -8.45
C ARG A 138 13.25 -4.00 -8.17
N ARG A 139 12.58 -3.48 -7.15
CA ARG A 139 12.62 -2.07 -6.77
C ARG A 139 13.51 -1.80 -5.57
N GLY A 140 14.30 -2.80 -5.17
CA GLY A 140 15.33 -2.64 -4.15
C GLY A 140 14.94 -3.13 -2.76
N TYR A 141 13.76 -3.72 -2.60
CA TYR A 141 13.36 -4.33 -1.34
C TYR A 141 13.96 -5.72 -1.23
N ALA A 142 14.30 -6.13 -0.01
CA ALA A 142 14.85 -7.45 0.27
C ALA A 142 14.14 -8.06 1.48
N ARG A 143 14.01 -9.39 1.47
CA ARG A 143 13.47 -10.10 2.63
C ARG A 143 14.44 -9.95 3.80
N THR A 144 13.88 -9.62 4.97
CA THR A 144 14.68 -9.46 6.19
C THR A 144 14.92 -10.78 6.91
N GLY A 145 14.14 -11.81 6.57
CA GLY A 145 14.10 -13.06 7.33
C GLY A 145 13.04 -13.06 8.44
N GLU A 146 12.50 -11.89 8.80
CA GLU A 146 11.41 -11.79 9.75
C GLU A 146 10.10 -12.20 9.08
N THR A 147 9.24 -12.88 9.85
CA THR A 147 7.87 -13.17 9.44
C THR A 147 6.91 -12.65 10.51
N ARG A 148 5.69 -12.34 10.09
CA ARG A 148 4.63 -11.90 11.01
C ARG A 148 3.38 -12.75 10.80
N PRO A 149 2.62 -13.03 11.87
CA PRO A 149 1.45 -13.91 11.75
C PRO A 149 0.36 -13.28 10.88
N PHE A 150 -0.26 -14.11 10.06
CA PHE A 150 -1.43 -13.73 9.30
C PHE A 150 -2.66 -13.79 10.24
N PRO A 151 -3.52 -12.76 10.24
CA PRO A 151 -4.58 -12.64 11.26
C PRO A 151 -5.72 -13.64 11.10
N VAL A 152 -5.83 -14.32 9.96
CA VAL A 152 -6.89 -15.27 9.67
C VAL A 152 -6.29 -16.67 9.48
N LEU A 153 -6.87 -17.67 10.16
CA LEU A 153 -6.43 -19.05 10.02
C LEU A 153 -6.78 -19.58 8.61
N ARG A 154 -5.79 -20.16 7.95
CA ARG A 154 -5.95 -20.71 6.60
C ARG A 154 -5.31 -22.09 6.51
N ASP A 155 -5.80 -22.89 5.56
CA ASP A 155 -5.25 -24.21 5.23
C ASP A 155 -5.03 -24.30 3.71
N PRO A 156 -3.79 -24.40 3.22
CA PRO A 156 -2.55 -24.37 4.01
C PRO A 156 -2.30 -23.00 4.65
N PRO A 157 -1.57 -22.95 5.77
CA PRO A 157 -1.35 -21.68 6.47
C PRO A 157 -0.49 -20.72 5.65
N VAL A 158 -0.77 -19.42 5.81
CA VAL A 158 0.02 -18.35 5.20
C VAL A 158 0.58 -17.45 6.29
N THR A 159 1.63 -16.74 5.97
CA THR A 159 2.26 -15.77 6.87
C THR A 159 2.69 -14.54 6.08
N PHE A 160 2.96 -13.44 6.77
CA PHE A 160 3.58 -12.28 6.15
C PHE A 160 5.10 -12.42 6.17
N VAL A 161 5.74 -12.16 5.03
CA VAL A 161 7.19 -11.91 4.98
C VAL A 161 7.41 -10.40 5.09
N VAL A 162 8.51 -10.03 5.74
CA VAL A 162 8.89 -8.61 5.89
C VAL A 162 9.95 -8.27 4.86
N LEU A 163 9.68 -7.25 4.07
CA LEU A 163 10.60 -6.69 3.09
C LEU A 163 11.06 -5.32 3.59
N GLU A 164 12.32 -4.98 3.30
CA GLU A 164 12.89 -3.70 3.72
C GLU A 164 13.82 -3.16 2.63
N LYS A 165 13.82 -1.84 2.49
CA LYS A 165 14.72 -1.13 1.59
C LYS A 165 15.36 0.04 2.34
N PRO A 166 16.70 0.15 2.37
CA PRO A 166 17.34 1.35 2.87
C PRO A 166 17.05 2.50 1.92
N LEU A 167 16.68 3.66 2.47
CA LEU A 167 16.47 4.87 1.71
C LEU A 167 17.73 5.73 1.80
N GLY A 168 18.23 6.18 0.68
CA GLY A 168 19.33 7.12 0.68
C GLY A 168 18.91 8.50 1.21
N PRO A 169 19.84 9.44 1.33
CA PRO A 169 19.52 10.82 1.75
C PRO A 169 18.54 11.47 0.76
N ALA A 170 17.77 12.44 1.29
CA ALA A 170 16.81 13.19 0.50
C ALA A 170 17.51 14.07 -0.56
#